data_f04aa7ebf020a1662028e12e78f77c93
#
_entry.id   f04aa7ebf020a1662028e12e78f77c93
#
_cell.length_a   1.000
_cell.length_b   1.000
_cell.length_c   1.000
_cell.angle_alpha   90.00
_cell.angle_beta   90.00
_cell.angle_gamma   90.00
#
_symmetry.space_group_name_H-M   'P 1'
#
loop_
_entity.id
_entity.type
_entity.pdbx_description
1 polymer ?
#
loop_
_entity_poly.entity_id
_entity_poly.type
_entity_poly.pdbx_seq_one_letter_code
_entity_poly.pdbx_strand_id
1 'polypeptide(L)'
;MHVRGHFREMFMSKTLSTKGSVTMKNLNGTSDKNCKCGSWLDHWKTFAKASSTPKCHVAGCNSSAEVGAHVILPKLDDESFRKLNYIAPMCKSHNGQPDTEFKSKPDSFFVSANKALTCGA
;
A
#
# COMPACT_ATOMS: atom_id res chain seq x y z
N MET A 1 -28.21 -6.65 2.67
CA MET A 1 -28.13 -6.27 2.96
C MET A 1 -27.72 -6.08 3.29
N HIS A 2 -27.58 -6.12 3.12
CA HIS A 2 -27.14 -5.77 3.53
C HIS A 2 -26.43 -5.38 3.79
N VAL A 3 -26.06 -5.42 3.72
CA VAL A 3 -25.58 -4.95 4.00
C VAL A 3 -25.30 -4.19 4.07
N ARG A 4 -25.49 -3.93 4.10
CA ARG A 4 -25.27 -3.02 4.22
C ARG A 4 -24.74 -2.11 4.88
N GLY A 5 -25.03 -1.63 5.01
CA GLY A 5 -24.57 -0.47 5.76
C GLY A 5 -23.20 -0.57 6.34
N HIS A 6 -22.88 -1.65 6.85
CA HIS A 6 -21.57 -1.84 7.48
C HIS A 6 -20.41 -1.73 6.52
N PHE A 7 -20.66 -1.91 5.25
CA PHE A 7 -19.54 -1.86 4.33
C PHE A 7 -18.96 -0.46 4.21
N ARG A 8 -19.65 0.53 4.71
CA ARG A 8 -19.09 1.87 4.70
C ARG A 8 -17.84 2.02 5.51
N GLU A 9 -17.68 1.21 6.52
CA GLU A 9 -16.45 1.27 7.28
C GLU A 9 -15.24 0.89 6.44
N MET A 10 -15.46 0.19 5.37
CA MET A 10 -14.36 -0.20 4.50
C MET A 10 -13.73 0.99 3.82
N PHE A 11 -14.51 2.04 3.56
CA PHE A 11 -13.96 3.25 2.96
C PHE A 11 -13.06 4.00 3.91
N MET A 12 -13.27 3.79 5.19
CA MET A 12 -12.46 4.41 6.22
C MET A 12 -11.34 3.51 6.67
N SER A 13 -11.19 2.37 6.02
CA SER A 13 -10.19 1.40 6.43
C SER A 13 -8.80 1.94 6.23
N LYS A 14 -7.95 1.73 7.22
CA LYS A 14 -6.55 2.11 7.14
C LYS A 14 -5.74 1.13 6.33
N THR A 15 -6.26 -0.06 6.11
CA THR A 15 -5.51 -1.15 5.51
C THR A 15 -6.35 -1.88 4.49
N LEU A 16 -5.68 -2.58 3.60
CA LEU A 16 -6.32 -3.41 2.60
C LEU A 16 -5.49 -4.65 2.41
N SER A 17 -6.12 -5.81 2.56
CA SER A 17 -5.46 -7.10 2.29
C SER A 17 -6.02 -7.68 1.01
N THR A 18 -5.14 -8.22 0.18
CA THR A 18 -5.57 -8.86 -1.06
C THR A 18 -5.15 -10.31 -1.02
N LYS A 19 -6.05 -11.21 -1.37
CA LYS A 19 -5.71 -12.63 -1.40
C LYS A 19 -4.90 -12.98 -2.63
N GLY A 20 -5.36 -12.50 -3.77
CA GLY A 20 -4.65 -12.76 -5.01
C GLY A 20 -3.65 -11.66 -5.32
N SER A 21 -2.91 -11.87 -6.38
CA SER A 21 -2.01 -10.85 -6.90
C SER A 21 -2.84 -9.73 -7.51
N VAL A 22 -2.46 -8.49 -7.26
CA VAL A 22 -3.14 -7.34 -7.85
C VAL A 22 -2.12 -6.47 -8.58
N THR A 23 -2.60 -5.66 -9.50
CA THR A 23 -1.74 -4.72 -10.20
C THR A 23 -1.49 -3.50 -9.31
N MET A 24 -0.21 -3.17 -9.12
CA MET A 24 0.20 -1.97 -8.42
C MET A 24 0.83 -1.01 -9.43
N LYS A 25 0.48 0.25 -9.35
CA LYS A 25 1.12 1.26 -10.19
C LYS A 25 1.84 2.26 -9.31
N ASN A 26 3.14 2.40 -9.49
CA ASN A 26 3.95 3.36 -8.75
C ASN A 26 3.54 4.78 -9.12
N LEU A 27 3.40 5.61 -8.10
CA LEU A 27 3.13 7.03 -8.31
C LEU A 27 4.44 7.80 -8.33
N ASN A 28 4.41 8.93 -9.03
CA ASN A 28 5.59 9.75 -9.20
C ASN A 28 5.61 10.88 -8.19
N GLY A 29 6.81 11.22 -7.70
CA GLY A 29 6.99 12.45 -6.93
C GLY A 29 6.45 12.45 -5.52
N THR A 30 6.25 11.28 -4.91
CA THR A 30 5.68 11.22 -3.57
C THR A 30 6.62 10.65 -2.52
N SER A 31 7.77 10.15 -2.93
CA SER A 31 8.62 9.37 -2.02
C SER A 31 9.26 10.19 -0.91
N ASP A 32 9.33 11.48 -1.05
CA ASP A 32 9.96 12.34 -0.05
C ASP A 32 9.00 12.79 1.04
N LYS A 33 7.74 12.43 0.96
CA LYS A 33 6.76 12.80 1.99
C LYS A 33 6.83 11.79 3.13
N ASN A 34 6.69 12.29 4.35
CA ASN A 34 6.70 11.44 5.53
C ASN A 34 5.47 11.69 6.37
N CYS A 35 5.13 10.71 7.18
CA CYS A 35 4.08 10.88 8.18
C CYS A 35 4.73 10.95 9.56
N LYS A 36 3.89 11.08 10.59
CA LYS A 36 4.40 11.11 11.97
C LYS A 36 5.06 9.81 12.37
N CYS A 37 4.78 8.72 11.67
CA CYS A 37 5.37 7.43 11.97
C CYS A 37 6.84 7.35 11.55
N GLY A 38 7.31 8.34 10.80
CA GLY A 38 8.65 8.32 10.24
C GLY A 38 8.58 8.18 8.74
N SER A 39 9.39 7.30 8.17
CA SER A 39 9.35 7.04 6.74
C SER A 39 8.04 6.34 6.37
N TRP A 40 7.75 6.30 5.08
CA TRP A 40 6.55 5.59 4.63
C TRP A 40 6.66 4.09 4.88
N LEU A 41 7.85 3.53 4.89
CA LEU A 41 8.02 2.13 5.27
C LEU A 41 7.70 1.94 6.74
N ASP A 42 8.14 2.86 7.61
CA ASP A 42 7.78 2.83 9.03
C ASP A 42 6.28 2.94 9.22
N HIS A 43 5.64 3.79 8.42
CA HIS A 43 4.19 3.94 8.42
C HIS A 43 3.51 2.60 8.12
N TRP A 44 3.98 1.91 7.07
CA TRP A 44 3.42 0.60 6.73
C TRP A 44 3.64 -0.39 7.86
N LYS A 45 4.86 -0.42 8.42
CA LYS A 45 5.18 -1.38 9.48
C LYS A 45 4.33 -1.16 10.71
N THR A 46 4.05 0.09 11.05
CA THR A 46 3.21 0.43 12.20
C THR A 46 1.81 -0.16 12.05
N PHE A 47 1.18 0.04 10.92
CA PHE A 47 -0.20 -0.37 10.73
C PHE A 47 -0.33 -1.83 10.34
N ALA A 48 0.73 -2.43 9.80
CA ALA A 48 0.76 -3.87 9.55
C ALA A 48 1.18 -4.63 10.80
N LYS A 49 1.61 -3.92 11.82
CA LYS A 49 2.11 -4.53 13.07
C LYS A 49 3.26 -5.47 12.79
N ALA A 50 4.13 -5.07 11.88
CA ALA A 50 5.26 -5.88 11.47
C ALA A 50 6.42 -5.68 12.44
N SER A 51 6.99 -6.78 12.91
CA SER A 51 8.12 -6.73 13.85
C SER A 51 9.46 -6.77 13.14
N SER A 52 9.46 -7.04 11.85
CA SER A 52 10.70 -7.11 11.08
C SER A 52 10.47 -6.47 9.70
N THR A 53 11.57 -6.31 8.97
CA THR A 53 11.50 -5.70 7.65
C THR A 53 10.80 -6.65 6.68
N PRO A 54 9.75 -6.16 5.99
CA PRO A 54 9.06 -7.00 5.02
C PRO A 54 9.88 -7.16 3.76
N LYS A 55 9.46 -8.12 2.94
CA LYS A 55 9.99 -8.26 1.59
C LYS A 55 9.29 -7.31 0.64
N CYS A 56 9.94 -7.01 -0.47
CA CYS A 56 9.34 -6.22 -1.54
C CYS A 56 8.04 -6.88 -2.00
N HIS A 57 6.99 -6.08 -2.19
CA HIS A 57 5.68 -6.61 -2.58
C HIS A 57 5.58 -7.04 -4.04
N VAL A 58 6.58 -6.74 -4.86
CA VAL A 58 6.53 -7.11 -6.28
C VAL A 58 6.65 -8.61 -6.42
N ALA A 59 5.76 -9.22 -7.20
CA ALA A 59 5.74 -10.65 -7.43
C ALA A 59 7.09 -11.10 -7.97
N GLY A 60 7.60 -12.18 -7.39
CA GLY A 60 8.88 -12.75 -7.81
C GLY A 60 10.10 -12.08 -7.20
N CYS A 61 9.93 -10.98 -6.46
CA CYS A 61 11.06 -10.28 -5.86
C CYS A 61 11.28 -10.76 -4.43
N ASN A 62 12.49 -11.23 -4.15
CA ASN A 62 12.84 -11.71 -2.81
C ASN A 62 13.68 -10.73 -2.03
N SER A 63 13.90 -9.54 -2.56
CA SER A 63 14.68 -8.53 -1.86
C SER A 63 13.92 -7.98 -0.67
N SER A 64 14.66 -7.57 0.35
CA SER A 64 14.03 -6.85 1.47
C SER A 64 13.53 -5.51 0.96
N ALA A 65 12.41 -5.06 1.53
CA ALA A 65 11.91 -3.75 1.20
C ALA A 65 12.80 -2.69 1.84
N GLU A 66 13.04 -1.62 1.12
CA GLU A 66 13.86 -0.53 1.61
C GLU A 66 13.06 0.75 1.76
N VAL A 67 11.92 0.84 1.09
CA VAL A 67 11.09 2.03 1.10
C VAL A 67 9.62 1.63 1.12
N GLY A 68 8.79 2.57 1.55
CA GLY A 68 7.35 2.44 1.40
C GLY A 68 6.93 3.19 0.15
N ALA A 69 6.55 2.46 -0.87
CA ALA A 69 6.21 3.04 -2.16
C ALA A 69 4.76 3.48 -2.17
N HIS A 70 4.50 4.64 -2.75
CA HIS A 70 3.12 5.08 -3.00
C HIS A 70 2.61 4.41 -4.26
N VAL A 71 1.52 3.70 -4.13
CA VAL A 71 0.93 2.99 -5.27
C VAL A 71 -0.57 3.23 -5.32
N ILE A 72 -1.13 3.09 -6.51
CA ILE A 72 -2.56 2.88 -6.66
C ILE A 72 -2.77 1.47 -7.16
N LEU A 73 -3.99 0.98 -7.00
CA LEU A 73 -4.34 -0.38 -7.39
C LEU A 73 -5.43 -0.27 -8.47
N PRO A 74 -5.03 0.04 -9.71
CA PRO A 74 -5.98 0.52 -10.72
C PRO A 74 -6.93 -0.54 -11.26
N LYS A 75 -6.68 -1.80 -10.94
CA LYS A 75 -7.51 -2.89 -11.49
C LYS A 75 -8.28 -3.64 -10.42
N LEU A 76 -8.44 -3.03 -9.23
CA LEU A 76 -9.31 -3.63 -8.23
C LEU A 76 -10.75 -3.63 -8.71
N ASP A 77 -11.50 -4.64 -8.28
CA ASP A 77 -12.89 -4.76 -8.66
C ASP A 77 -13.73 -3.60 -8.12
N ASP A 78 -13.45 -3.16 -6.90
CA ASP A 78 -14.21 -2.08 -6.30
C ASP A 78 -13.62 -0.75 -6.75
N GLU A 79 -14.41 -0.02 -7.51
CA GLU A 79 -13.99 1.24 -8.09
C GLU A 79 -13.57 2.25 -7.04
N SER A 80 -14.20 2.21 -5.87
CA SER A 80 -13.89 3.19 -4.84
C SER A 80 -12.48 3.04 -4.30
N PHE A 81 -11.87 1.86 -4.45
CA PHE A 81 -10.50 1.65 -3.99
C PHE A 81 -9.46 1.93 -5.07
N ARG A 82 -9.87 2.00 -6.33
CA ARG A 82 -8.90 2.17 -7.42
C ARG A 82 -8.15 3.48 -7.39
N LYS A 83 -8.78 4.51 -6.85
CA LYS A 83 -8.21 5.86 -6.84
C LYS A 83 -7.50 6.19 -5.54
N LEU A 84 -7.57 5.30 -4.56
CA LEU A 84 -6.93 5.57 -3.28
C LEU A 84 -5.45 5.26 -3.37
N ASN A 85 -4.69 6.02 -2.60
CA ASN A 85 -3.25 5.82 -2.53
C ASN A 85 -2.92 4.91 -1.38
N TYR A 86 -2.03 3.96 -1.62
CA TYR A 86 -1.59 3.00 -0.61
C TYR A 86 -0.09 2.98 -0.54
N ILE A 87 0.42 2.50 0.59
CA ILE A 87 1.85 2.26 0.77
C ILE A 87 2.07 0.77 0.64
N ALA A 88 3.04 0.39 -0.18
CA ALA A 88 3.48 -0.99 -0.34
C ALA A 88 4.98 -1.05 -0.11
N PRO A 89 5.46 -1.97 0.73
CA PRO A 89 6.91 -2.17 0.89
C PRO A 89 7.53 -2.55 -0.45
N MET A 90 8.65 -1.91 -0.78
CA MET A 90 9.25 -2.12 -2.09
C MET A 90 10.75 -1.92 -2.00
N CYS A 91 11.51 -2.68 -2.78
CA CYS A 91 12.94 -2.43 -2.88
C CYS A 91 13.17 -1.17 -3.72
N LYS A 92 14.35 -0.57 -3.56
CA LYS A 92 14.64 0.69 -4.27
C LYS A 92 14.59 0.53 -5.78
N SER A 93 15.01 -0.63 -6.27
CA SER A 93 15.02 -0.87 -7.71
C SER A 93 13.62 -0.75 -8.30
N HIS A 94 12.63 -1.39 -7.69
CA HIS A 94 11.26 -1.31 -8.20
C HIS A 94 10.63 0.04 -7.91
N ASN A 95 10.92 0.60 -6.73
CA ASN A 95 10.37 1.91 -6.41
C ASN A 95 10.91 3.01 -7.31
N GLY A 96 12.09 2.81 -7.86
CA GLY A 96 12.70 3.78 -8.75
C GLY A 96 12.10 3.81 -10.15
N GLN A 97 11.02 3.12 -10.39
CA GLN A 97 10.37 3.06 -11.69
C GLN A 97 8.98 3.68 -11.62
N PRO A 98 8.89 5.02 -11.66
CA PRO A 98 7.59 5.69 -11.55
C PRO A 98 6.69 5.37 -12.73
N ASP A 99 5.39 5.40 -12.46
CA ASP A 99 4.35 5.14 -13.45
C ASP A 99 4.40 3.72 -14.04
N THR A 100 5.18 2.84 -13.43
CA THR A 100 5.31 1.46 -13.87
C THR A 100 4.33 0.59 -13.09
N GLU A 101 3.72 -0.36 -13.79
CA GLU A 101 2.82 -1.33 -13.17
C GLU A 101 3.57 -2.61 -12.85
N PHE A 102 3.30 -3.14 -11.67
CA PHE A 102 3.82 -4.43 -11.23
C PHE A 102 2.69 -5.26 -10.68
N LYS A 103 2.83 -6.56 -10.76
CA LYS A 103 1.93 -7.45 -10.02
C LYS A 103 2.44 -7.60 -8.60
N SER A 104 1.53 -7.60 -7.64
CA SER A 104 1.89 -7.86 -6.26
C SER A 104 1.97 -9.37 -6.02
N LYS A 105 2.62 -9.74 -4.93
CA LYS A 105 2.55 -11.11 -4.44
C LYS A 105 1.13 -11.37 -3.94
N PRO A 106 0.68 -12.63 -3.94
CA PRO A 106 -0.59 -12.95 -3.29
C PRO A 106 -0.48 -12.66 -1.78
N ASP A 107 -1.62 -12.44 -1.16
CA ASP A 107 -1.69 -12.17 0.29
C ASP A 107 -0.91 -10.93 0.67
N SER A 108 -0.95 -9.92 -0.17
CA SER A 108 -0.27 -8.65 0.11
C SER A 108 -1.12 -7.76 1.00
N PHE A 109 -0.43 -6.98 1.81
CA PHE A 109 -1.05 -6.06 2.75
C PHE A 109 -0.64 -4.64 2.40
N PHE A 110 -1.61 -3.76 2.31
CA PHE A 110 -1.39 -2.36 1.95
C PHE A 110 -1.92 -1.47 3.04
N VAL A 111 -1.27 -0.35 3.27
CA VAL A 111 -1.70 0.64 4.27
C VAL A 111 -2.02 1.93 3.55
N SER A 112 -3.14 2.55 3.92
CA SER A 112 -3.55 3.81 3.31
C SER A 112 -2.48 4.87 3.48
N ALA A 113 -2.24 5.64 2.44
CA ALA A 113 -1.35 6.79 2.51
C ALA A 113 -2.07 8.03 3.01
N ASN A 114 -3.34 7.91 3.37
CA ASN A 114 -4.11 9.03 3.91
C ASN A 114 -3.73 9.25 5.36
N LYS A 115 -2.97 10.31 5.62
CA LYS A 115 -2.48 10.59 6.96
C LYS A 115 -3.61 10.83 7.96
N ALA A 116 -4.69 11.43 7.52
CA ALA A 116 -5.80 11.72 8.43
C ALA A 116 -6.46 10.44 8.94
N LEU A 117 -6.46 9.38 8.13
CA LEU A 117 -7.04 8.10 8.54
C LEU A 117 -6.05 7.24 9.32
N THR A 118 -4.78 7.56 9.27
CA THR A 118 -3.75 6.69 9.85
C THR A 118 -3.00 7.42 10.95
N CYS A 119 -1.90 8.07 10.61
CA CYS A 119 -1.03 8.65 11.63
C CYS A 119 -1.44 10.06 12.05
N GLY A 120 -2.46 10.59 11.47
CA GLY A 120 -3.02 11.87 11.92
C GLY A 120 -2.25 13.09 11.49
N ALA A 121 -1.47 12.99 10.53
CA ALA A 121 -0.66 13.99 9.96
C ALA A 121 -0.09 14.91 10.09
#